data_440501a38d493efea8afadb3d5246037
#
_entry.id   440501a38d493efea8afadb3d5246037
#
_cell.length_a   1.000
_cell.length_b   1.000
_cell.length_c   1.000
_cell.angle_alpha   90.00
_cell.angle_beta   90.00
_cell.angle_gamma   90.00
#
_symmetry.space_group_name_H-M   'P 1'
#
loop_
_entity.id
_entity.type
_entity.pdbx_description
1 polymer ?
#
loop_
_entity_poly.entity_id
_entity_poly.type
_entity_poly.pdbx_seq_one_letter_code
_entity_poly.pdbx_strand_id
1 'polypeptide(L)'
;ALSKKCSIQNLKAGLDLLSKLHHPNLVSLFGHCIDGDGQDDSSGLKLHLVYEYVPNGSYRTHLSEFSSDKALKWSDRLAILIGVAKAVHFLHTGVIPGCFRNQLKTNNILLDEHHIPKLSDYGMSIIAEEIEYLEAKGEYPKSCQRAKLEDDVYNFGLILFESLVGPIASKKGEKYFLDEKTSFDSQDGRIKIVDPVVLTTCCPESLSIAISITTKCISPESSAPPSFEDVLWNLQYAAQVQATADAEQKSDS
;
A
#
# COMPACT_ATOMS: atom_id res chain seq x y z
N ALA A 1 33.39 -6.33 -17.31
CA ALA A 1 32.68 -5.59 -18.38
C ALA A 1 31.41 -6.28 -18.86
N LEU A 2 31.35 -7.62 -18.94
CA LEU A 2 30.13 -8.38 -19.30
C LEU A 2 29.04 -8.29 -18.21
N SER A 3 29.40 -8.30 -16.95
CA SER A 3 28.48 -8.17 -15.81
C SER A 3 27.76 -6.82 -15.80
N LYS A 4 28.48 -5.69 -15.98
CA LYS A 4 27.85 -4.35 -16.02
C LYS A 4 26.88 -4.18 -17.22
N LYS A 5 27.21 -4.70 -18.40
CA LYS A 5 26.35 -4.62 -19.60
C LYS A 5 25.06 -5.44 -19.44
N CYS A 6 25.16 -6.63 -18.87
CA CYS A 6 24.02 -7.50 -18.59
C CYS A 6 23.09 -6.86 -17.54
N SER A 7 23.62 -6.29 -16.46
CA SER A 7 22.88 -5.58 -15.42
C SER A 7 22.09 -4.38 -15.98
N ILE A 8 22.67 -3.59 -16.90
CA ILE A 8 21.96 -2.45 -17.50
C ILE A 8 20.84 -2.92 -18.44
N GLN A 9 21.04 -4.02 -19.18
CA GLN A 9 19.98 -4.54 -20.06
C GLN A 9 18.77 -5.05 -19.27
N ASN A 10 19.00 -5.71 -18.15
CA ASN A 10 17.93 -6.21 -17.30
C ASN A 10 17.22 -5.08 -16.55
N LEU A 11 17.96 -4.08 -16.08
CA LEU A 11 17.39 -2.87 -15.52
C LEU A 11 16.45 -2.19 -16.54
N LYS A 12 16.88 -2.05 -17.80
CA LYS A 12 16.03 -1.52 -18.89
C LYS A 12 14.80 -2.38 -19.10
N ALA A 13 14.93 -3.71 -19.15
CA ALA A 13 13.81 -4.62 -19.32
C ALA A 13 12.78 -4.50 -18.18
N GLY A 14 13.24 -4.40 -16.92
CA GLY A 14 12.39 -4.16 -15.75
C GLY A 14 11.67 -2.82 -15.83
N LEU A 15 12.38 -1.75 -16.21
CA LEU A 15 11.79 -0.42 -16.39
C LEU A 15 10.77 -0.37 -17.55
N ASP A 16 11.06 -1.06 -18.66
CA ASP A 16 10.14 -1.20 -19.80
C ASP A 16 8.88 -1.98 -19.40
N LEU A 17 9.01 -2.98 -18.52
CA LEU A 17 7.86 -3.67 -17.96
C LEU A 17 7.02 -2.72 -17.11
N LEU A 18 7.64 -1.99 -16.17
CA LEU A 18 6.95 -1.06 -15.28
C LEU A 18 6.24 0.07 -16.05
N SER A 19 6.85 0.59 -17.12
CA SER A 19 6.25 1.64 -17.95
C SER A 19 5.01 1.19 -18.73
N LYS A 20 4.81 -0.12 -18.89
CA LYS A 20 3.62 -0.72 -19.54
C LYS A 20 2.51 -1.05 -18.54
N LEU A 21 2.76 -0.94 -17.24
CA LEU A 21 1.73 -1.18 -16.23
C LEU A 21 0.80 0.03 -16.15
N HIS A 22 -0.47 -0.19 -16.46
CA HIS A 22 -1.51 0.82 -16.39
C HIS A 22 -2.65 0.32 -15.49
N HIS A 23 -2.90 1.06 -14.42
CA HIS A 23 -4.02 0.82 -13.52
C HIS A 23 -4.46 2.16 -12.92
N PRO A 24 -5.76 2.44 -12.74
CA PRO A 24 -6.23 3.74 -12.24
C PRO A 24 -5.66 4.11 -10.86
N ASN A 25 -5.31 3.12 -10.06
CA ASN A 25 -4.75 3.31 -8.72
C ASN A 25 -3.23 3.10 -8.64
N LEU A 26 -2.50 3.16 -9.75
CA LEU A 26 -1.04 3.19 -9.80
C LEU A 26 -0.57 4.51 -10.40
N VAL A 27 0.53 5.05 -9.86
CA VAL A 27 1.21 6.20 -10.46
C VAL A 27 1.90 5.74 -11.74
N SER A 28 1.57 6.35 -12.88
CA SER A 28 2.09 5.95 -14.19
C SER A 28 3.55 6.36 -14.36
N LEU A 29 4.41 5.41 -14.75
CA LEU A 29 5.77 5.68 -15.16
C LEU A 29 5.77 6.05 -16.65
N PHE A 30 6.07 7.31 -16.97
CA PHE A 30 6.10 7.80 -18.36
C PHE A 30 7.41 7.49 -19.11
N GLY A 31 8.50 7.36 -18.36
CA GLY A 31 9.79 7.08 -18.97
C GLY A 31 10.92 7.05 -17.96
N HIS A 32 12.12 6.72 -18.48
CA HIS A 32 13.33 6.67 -17.67
C HIS A 32 14.54 7.14 -18.48
N CYS A 33 15.60 7.59 -17.79
CA CYS A 33 16.90 7.89 -18.34
C CYS A 33 17.99 7.30 -17.45
N ILE A 34 18.97 6.67 -18.06
CA ILE A 34 20.12 6.08 -17.36
C ILE A 34 21.37 6.86 -17.78
N ASP A 35 21.94 7.64 -16.87
CA ASP A 35 23.19 8.37 -17.06
C ASP A 35 24.35 7.54 -16.51
N GLY A 36 25.47 7.46 -17.25
CA GLY A 36 26.69 6.78 -16.77
C GLY A 36 27.39 5.90 -17.79
N ASP A 37 27.15 6.12 -19.10
CA ASP A 37 27.86 5.43 -20.19
C ASP A 37 29.17 6.18 -20.58
N GLY A 38 29.65 7.09 -19.73
CA GLY A 38 30.88 7.84 -19.95
C GLY A 38 32.09 7.19 -19.29
N GLN A 39 33.21 7.28 -19.97
CA GLN A 39 34.56 6.70 -19.77
C GLN A 39 35.19 6.93 -18.36
N ASP A 40 34.47 7.39 -17.37
CA ASP A 40 34.99 7.67 -16.04
C ASP A 40 34.42 6.65 -15.04
N ASP A 41 35.27 5.72 -14.60
CA ASP A 41 34.97 4.58 -13.72
C ASP A 41 34.59 5.00 -12.29
N SER A 42 34.57 6.32 -11.99
CA SER A 42 34.31 6.89 -10.67
C SER A 42 32.88 7.44 -10.48
N SER A 43 32.13 7.67 -11.55
CA SER A 43 30.72 8.11 -11.46
C SER A 43 29.75 6.93 -11.50
N GLY A 44 29.09 6.65 -10.39
CA GLY A 44 28.07 5.59 -10.29
C GLY A 44 26.93 5.80 -11.29
N LEU A 45 26.26 4.72 -11.68
CA LEU A 45 25.07 4.73 -12.52
C LEU A 45 23.97 5.59 -11.90
N LYS A 46 23.46 6.60 -12.62
CA LYS A 46 22.33 7.42 -12.19
C LYS A 46 21.09 7.04 -12.99
N LEU A 47 20.02 6.70 -12.29
CA LEU A 47 18.72 6.39 -12.86
C LEU A 47 17.75 7.54 -12.57
N HIS A 48 17.14 8.10 -13.61
CA HIS A 48 16.08 9.09 -13.54
C HIS A 48 14.78 8.46 -14.02
N LEU A 49 13.73 8.56 -13.19
CA LEU A 49 12.38 8.07 -13.50
C LEU A 49 11.44 9.26 -13.65
N VAL A 50 10.58 9.24 -14.66
CA VAL A 50 9.61 10.30 -14.94
C VAL A 50 8.22 9.71 -14.73
N TYR A 51 7.53 10.22 -13.71
CA TYR A 51 6.19 9.79 -13.33
C TYR A 51 5.14 10.85 -13.65
N GLU A 52 3.86 10.44 -13.71
CA GLU A 52 2.76 11.39 -13.67
C GLU A 52 2.82 12.22 -12.38
N TYR A 53 2.39 13.48 -12.46
CA TYR A 53 2.28 14.34 -11.29
C TYR A 53 0.93 14.12 -10.58
N VAL A 54 0.96 13.84 -9.29
CA VAL A 54 -0.23 13.64 -8.45
C VAL A 54 -0.33 14.80 -7.46
N PRO A 55 -1.33 15.69 -7.58
CA PRO A 55 -1.28 17.04 -6.99
C PRO A 55 -1.53 17.13 -5.49
N ASN A 56 -2.34 16.24 -4.89
CA ASN A 56 -2.82 16.41 -3.51
C ASN A 56 -1.94 15.75 -2.44
N GLY A 57 -0.69 15.37 -2.78
CA GLY A 57 0.25 14.81 -1.82
C GLY A 57 -0.11 13.40 -1.37
N SER A 58 0.38 12.99 -0.19
CA SER A 58 0.25 11.62 0.29
C SER A 58 -0.94 11.43 1.22
N TYR A 59 -1.46 10.19 1.26
CA TYR A 59 -2.50 9.78 2.21
C TYR A 59 -2.07 10.05 3.66
N ARG A 60 -0.79 9.84 3.98
CA ARG A 60 -0.23 10.16 5.30
C ARG A 60 -0.44 11.62 5.68
N THR A 61 -0.22 12.55 4.76
CA THR A 61 -0.42 13.98 4.99
C THR A 61 -1.88 14.27 5.35
N HIS A 62 -2.83 13.64 4.64
CA HIS A 62 -4.26 13.78 4.90
C HIS A 62 -4.70 13.13 6.22
N LEU A 63 -4.09 12.01 6.62
CA LEU A 63 -4.34 11.42 7.94
C LEU A 63 -3.84 12.32 9.09
N SER A 64 -2.87 13.20 8.82
CA SER A 64 -2.32 14.15 9.79
C SER A 64 -3.10 15.47 9.85
N GLU A 65 -4.15 15.63 9.04
CA GLU A 65 -4.95 16.84 9.00
C GLU A 65 -5.91 16.89 10.21
N PHE A 66 -5.74 17.90 11.05
CA PHE A 66 -6.54 18.08 12.25
C PHE A 66 -7.74 19.02 12.05
N SER A 67 -7.85 19.67 10.89
CA SER A 67 -8.98 20.54 10.56
C SER A 67 -10.20 19.70 10.21
N SER A 68 -11.31 19.87 10.93
CA SER A 68 -12.53 19.10 10.75
C SER A 68 -13.08 19.13 9.32
N ASP A 69 -12.89 20.25 8.62
CA ASP A 69 -13.42 20.46 7.25
C ASP A 69 -12.60 19.74 6.17
N LYS A 70 -11.35 19.38 6.47
CA LYS A 70 -10.42 18.71 5.54
C LYS A 70 -10.08 17.28 5.93
N ALA A 71 -10.46 16.87 7.13
CA ALA A 71 -10.19 15.54 7.63
C ALA A 71 -10.97 14.49 6.82
N LEU A 72 -10.29 13.43 6.41
CA LEU A 72 -10.89 12.31 5.71
C LEU A 72 -11.85 11.54 6.63
N LYS A 73 -13.13 11.54 6.30
CA LYS A 73 -14.16 10.73 6.96
C LYS A 73 -13.90 9.25 6.73
N TRP A 74 -14.56 8.41 7.51
CA TRP A 74 -14.38 6.98 7.40
C TRP A 74 -14.71 6.43 6.00
N SER A 75 -15.78 6.90 5.37
CA SER A 75 -16.14 6.54 3.99
C SER A 75 -15.05 6.87 2.98
N ASP A 76 -14.36 8.02 3.14
CA ASP A 76 -13.26 8.43 2.26
C ASP A 76 -12.04 7.53 2.45
N ARG A 77 -11.70 7.21 3.71
CA ARG A 77 -10.61 6.28 4.04
C ARG A 77 -10.86 4.89 3.46
N LEU A 78 -12.08 4.38 3.55
CA LEU A 78 -12.45 3.09 2.94
C LEU A 78 -12.30 3.13 1.41
N ALA A 79 -12.73 4.20 0.75
CA ALA A 79 -12.57 4.35 -0.70
C ALA A 79 -11.08 4.33 -1.11
N ILE A 80 -10.23 5.04 -0.37
CA ILE A 80 -8.78 5.05 -0.58
C ILE A 80 -8.21 3.63 -0.38
N LEU A 81 -8.53 2.97 0.71
CA LEU A 81 -8.03 1.62 1.03
C LEU A 81 -8.43 0.59 -0.03
N ILE A 82 -9.68 0.65 -0.51
CA ILE A 82 -10.18 -0.21 -1.60
C ILE A 82 -9.40 0.04 -2.89
N GLY A 83 -9.14 1.29 -3.25
CA GLY A 83 -8.35 1.63 -4.43
C GLY A 83 -6.93 1.07 -4.37
N VAL A 84 -6.26 1.22 -3.22
CA VAL A 84 -4.91 0.65 -3.01
C VAL A 84 -4.94 -0.87 -3.03
N ALA A 85 -5.92 -1.51 -2.39
CA ALA A 85 -6.05 -2.97 -2.41
C ALA A 85 -6.25 -3.51 -3.83
N LYS A 86 -7.03 -2.81 -4.69
CA LYS A 86 -7.17 -3.14 -6.12
C LYS A 86 -5.84 -3.03 -6.86
N ALA A 87 -5.05 -1.99 -6.61
CA ALA A 87 -3.74 -1.81 -7.22
C ALA A 87 -2.79 -2.95 -6.85
N VAL A 88 -2.71 -3.31 -5.56
CA VAL A 88 -1.84 -4.39 -5.10
C VAL A 88 -2.31 -5.74 -5.62
N HIS A 89 -3.61 -6.02 -5.60
CA HIS A 89 -4.17 -7.23 -6.21
C HIS A 89 -3.79 -7.34 -7.70
N PHE A 90 -3.90 -6.23 -8.45
CA PHE A 90 -3.48 -6.19 -9.86
C PHE A 90 -1.97 -6.46 -10.01
N LEU A 91 -1.11 -5.89 -9.16
CA LEU A 91 0.33 -6.14 -9.20
C LEU A 91 0.67 -7.62 -8.92
N HIS A 92 -0.08 -8.29 -8.06
CA HIS A 92 0.14 -9.69 -7.71
C HIS A 92 -0.38 -10.65 -8.77
N THR A 93 -1.51 -10.37 -9.41
CA THR A 93 -2.27 -11.33 -10.24
C THR A 93 -2.40 -10.92 -11.71
N GLY A 94 -2.41 -9.62 -11.99
CA GLY A 94 -2.59 -9.07 -13.35
C GLY A 94 -1.29 -8.89 -14.13
N VAL A 95 -0.13 -9.10 -13.50
CA VAL A 95 1.21 -8.93 -14.09
C VAL A 95 1.94 -10.28 -14.10
N ILE A 96 2.68 -10.56 -15.17
CA ILE A 96 3.48 -11.80 -15.29
C ILE A 96 4.93 -11.43 -15.62
N PRO A 97 5.92 -11.74 -14.74
CA PRO A 97 5.75 -12.27 -13.39
C PRO A 97 5.08 -11.26 -12.44
N GLY A 98 4.39 -11.73 -11.39
CA GLY A 98 3.73 -10.86 -10.41
C GLY A 98 4.72 -9.94 -9.69
N CYS A 99 4.29 -8.72 -9.40
CA CYS A 99 5.08 -7.73 -8.65
C CYS A 99 4.76 -7.83 -7.16
N PHE A 100 5.77 -8.07 -6.33
CA PHE A 100 5.67 -8.20 -4.87
C PHE A 100 6.62 -7.23 -4.18
N ARG A 101 6.48 -7.04 -2.85
CA ARG A 101 7.26 -6.07 -2.06
C ARG A 101 7.11 -4.65 -2.59
N ASN A 102 5.87 -4.21 -2.69
CA ASN A 102 5.51 -2.95 -3.33
C ASN A 102 5.69 -1.72 -2.43
N GLN A 103 6.54 -1.80 -1.40
CA GLN A 103 6.85 -0.71 -0.47
C GLN A 103 5.60 0.00 0.08
N LEU A 104 4.61 -0.80 0.49
CA LEU A 104 3.32 -0.33 0.95
C LEU A 104 3.46 0.47 2.25
N LYS A 105 3.13 1.75 2.19
CA LYS A 105 3.09 2.69 3.32
C LYS A 105 2.23 3.90 2.94
N THR A 106 1.65 4.55 3.91
CA THR A 106 0.76 5.70 3.72
C THR A 106 1.43 6.89 2.99
N ASN A 107 2.77 7.02 3.07
CA ASN A 107 3.53 8.01 2.32
C ASN A 107 3.57 7.74 0.81
N ASN A 108 3.49 6.48 0.39
CA ASN A 108 3.55 6.07 -1.01
C ASN A 108 2.16 5.96 -1.67
N ILE A 109 1.11 6.30 -0.96
CA ILE A 109 -0.25 6.43 -1.49
C ILE A 109 -0.48 7.91 -1.74
N LEU A 110 -0.49 8.33 -3.01
CA LEU A 110 -0.75 9.70 -3.41
C LEU A 110 -2.23 9.88 -3.76
N LEU A 111 -2.76 11.08 -3.59
CA LEU A 111 -4.16 11.39 -3.92
C LEU A 111 -4.20 12.37 -5.09
N ASP A 112 -5.00 12.05 -6.11
CA ASP A 112 -5.23 12.96 -7.23
C ASP A 112 -6.22 14.09 -6.87
N GLU A 113 -6.57 14.93 -7.83
CA GLU A 113 -7.50 16.07 -7.66
C GLU A 113 -8.90 15.64 -7.19
N HIS A 114 -9.28 14.38 -7.39
CA HIS A 114 -10.54 13.79 -6.95
C HIS A 114 -10.39 12.90 -5.70
N HIS A 115 -9.24 12.95 -5.01
CA HIS A 115 -8.87 12.08 -3.89
C HIS A 115 -8.85 10.58 -4.25
N ILE A 116 -8.70 10.24 -5.54
CA ILE A 116 -8.51 8.85 -5.97
C ILE A 116 -7.06 8.44 -5.61
N PRO A 117 -6.87 7.32 -4.91
CA PRO A 117 -5.54 6.89 -4.49
C PRO A 117 -4.74 6.34 -5.66
N LYS A 118 -3.45 6.69 -5.69
CA LYS A 118 -2.46 6.19 -6.63
C LYS A 118 -1.23 5.70 -5.86
N LEU A 119 -0.92 4.41 -5.96
CA LEU A 119 0.25 3.82 -5.32
C LEU A 119 1.51 4.18 -6.11
N SER A 120 2.51 4.76 -5.44
CA SER A 120 3.85 5.05 -5.97
C SER A 120 4.88 4.01 -5.49
N ASP A 121 6.10 4.09 -6.03
CA ASP A 121 7.26 3.26 -5.66
C ASP A 121 7.03 1.74 -5.75
N TYR A 122 6.01 1.30 -6.50
CA TYR A 122 5.76 -0.12 -6.76
C TYR A 122 6.77 -0.70 -7.76
N GLY A 123 6.95 -2.01 -7.71
CA GLY A 123 7.76 -2.75 -8.70
C GLY A 123 9.26 -2.52 -8.62
N MET A 124 9.78 -1.69 -7.70
CA MET A 124 11.23 -1.49 -7.52
C MET A 124 11.95 -2.78 -7.13
N SER A 125 11.25 -3.74 -6.52
CA SER A 125 11.77 -5.07 -6.23
C SER A 125 12.12 -5.86 -7.49
N ILE A 126 11.38 -5.69 -8.60
CA ILE A 126 11.69 -6.35 -9.89
C ILE A 126 13.07 -5.92 -10.34
N ILE A 127 13.38 -4.62 -10.24
CA ILE A 127 14.66 -4.07 -10.64
C ILE A 127 15.78 -4.59 -9.73
N ALA A 128 15.56 -4.61 -8.41
CA ALA A 128 16.54 -5.10 -7.44
C ALA A 128 16.80 -6.61 -7.58
N GLU A 129 15.75 -7.41 -7.77
CA GLU A 129 15.84 -8.86 -7.90
C GLU A 129 16.49 -9.31 -9.21
N GLU A 130 16.25 -8.60 -10.29
CA GLU A 130 16.97 -8.82 -11.56
C GLU A 130 18.48 -8.63 -11.37
N ILE A 131 18.89 -7.65 -10.58
CA ILE A 131 20.29 -7.40 -10.24
C ILE A 131 20.84 -8.54 -9.39
N GLU A 132 20.14 -8.97 -8.32
CA GLU A 132 20.57 -10.06 -7.44
C GLU A 132 20.59 -11.44 -8.14
N TYR A 133 19.59 -11.72 -9.02
CA TYR A 133 19.52 -12.97 -9.78
C TYR A 133 20.74 -13.16 -10.69
N LEU A 134 21.22 -12.08 -11.28
CA LEU A 134 22.42 -12.11 -12.13
C LEU A 134 23.70 -12.37 -11.37
N GLU A 135 23.77 -11.95 -10.11
CA GLU A 135 24.93 -12.21 -9.24
C GLU A 135 24.94 -13.63 -8.67
N ALA A 136 23.75 -14.22 -8.41
CA ALA A 136 23.60 -15.46 -7.66
C ALA A 136 23.54 -16.76 -8.49
N LYS A 137 23.41 -16.74 -9.82
CA LYS A 137 23.31 -17.94 -10.71
C LYS A 137 22.37 -19.04 -10.18
N GLY A 138 21.13 -18.73 -9.81
CA GLY A 138 20.24 -19.75 -9.25
C GLY A 138 18.76 -19.54 -9.50
N GLU A 139 17.98 -20.62 -9.52
CA GLU A 139 16.51 -20.57 -9.60
C GLU A 139 15.91 -20.09 -8.26
N TYR A 140 14.95 -19.15 -8.32
CA TYR A 140 14.21 -18.72 -7.14
C TYR A 140 13.28 -19.84 -6.63
N PRO A 141 13.39 -20.27 -5.38
CA PRO A 141 12.43 -21.22 -4.82
C PRO A 141 11.03 -20.61 -4.76
N LYS A 142 9.99 -21.41 -5.06
CA LYS A 142 8.57 -21.00 -4.92
C LYS A 142 8.22 -20.49 -3.51
N SER A 143 8.95 -20.93 -2.49
CA SER A 143 8.85 -20.43 -1.11
C SER A 143 9.16 -18.93 -0.98
N CYS A 144 10.04 -18.39 -1.82
CA CYS A 144 10.38 -16.96 -1.80
C CYS A 144 9.21 -16.08 -2.28
N GLN A 145 8.41 -16.53 -3.26
CA GLN A 145 7.25 -15.77 -3.74
C GLN A 145 6.15 -15.66 -2.68
N ARG A 146 5.90 -16.74 -1.92
CA ARG A 146 4.91 -16.72 -0.84
C ARG A 146 5.29 -15.74 0.26
N ALA A 147 6.53 -15.76 0.73
CA ALA A 147 7.02 -14.81 1.75
C ALA A 147 6.90 -13.36 1.28
N LYS A 148 7.13 -13.07 0.00
CA LYS A 148 7.00 -11.72 -0.57
C LYS A 148 5.56 -11.23 -0.62
N LEU A 149 4.60 -12.12 -0.86
CA LEU A 149 3.16 -11.82 -0.83
C LEU A 149 2.70 -11.55 0.60
N GLU A 150 3.17 -12.33 1.56
CA GLU A 150 2.90 -12.16 2.99
C GLU A 150 3.45 -10.81 3.51
N ASP A 151 4.62 -10.36 3.02
CA ASP A 151 5.19 -9.04 3.32
C ASP A 151 4.24 -7.89 2.88
N ASP A 152 3.65 -7.97 1.68
CA ASP A 152 2.72 -6.95 1.19
C ASP A 152 1.40 -6.96 1.99
N VAL A 153 0.88 -8.14 2.35
CA VAL A 153 -0.32 -8.25 3.21
C VAL A 153 -0.07 -7.61 4.58
N TYR A 154 1.07 -7.92 5.19
CA TYR A 154 1.46 -7.35 6.48
C TYR A 154 1.59 -5.82 6.40
N ASN A 155 2.32 -5.30 5.40
CA ASN A 155 2.50 -3.85 5.20
C ASN A 155 1.17 -3.15 4.89
N PHE A 156 0.26 -3.80 4.16
CA PHE A 156 -1.08 -3.27 3.94
C PHE A 156 -1.89 -3.25 5.25
N GLY A 157 -1.72 -4.25 6.11
CA GLY A 157 -2.26 -4.26 7.46
C GLY A 157 -1.83 -3.06 8.30
N LEU A 158 -0.56 -2.64 8.19
CA LEU A 158 -0.08 -1.41 8.84
C LEU A 158 -0.75 -0.15 8.27
N ILE A 159 -1.03 -0.10 6.96
CA ILE A 159 -1.81 0.99 6.35
C ILE A 159 -3.23 1.02 6.90
N LEU A 160 -3.89 -0.15 7.01
CA LEU A 160 -5.22 -0.26 7.62
C LEU A 160 -5.21 0.26 9.05
N PHE A 161 -4.20 -0.13 9.83
CA PHE A 161 -4.05 0.32 11.21
C PHE A 161 -3.86 1.84 11.29
N GLU A 162 -2.95 2.43 10.50
CA GLU A 162 -2.79 3.90 10.43
C GLU A 162 -4.09 4.60 10.01
N SER A 163 -4.90 3.97 9.17
CA SER A 163 -6.20 4.51 8.75
C SER A 163 -7.23 4.52 9.88
N LEU A 164 -7.10 3.61 10.84
CA LEU A 164 -7.98 3.54 12.01
C LEU A 164 -7.55 4.49 13.14
N VAL A 165 -6.24 4.60 13.41
CA VAL A 165 -5.73 5.29 14.61
C VAL A 165 -5.07 6.64 14.29
N GLY A 166 -4.95 7.01 13.01
CA GLY A 166 -4.18 8.16 12.57
C GLY A 166 -2.70 7.83 12.32
N PRO A 167 -1.91 8.82 11.87
CA PRO A 167 -0.53 8.60 11.44
C PRO A 167 0.38 8.23 12.60
N ILE A 168 1.05 7.08 12.49
CA ILE A 168 1.99 6.58 13.49
C ILE A 168 3.42 6.92 13.04
N ALA A 169 4.28 7.26 14.01
CA ALA A 169 5.70 7.42 13.71
C ALA A 169 6.27 6.08 13.21
N SER A 170 6.81 6.05 12.01
CA SER A 170 7.21 4.87 11.23
C SER A 170 8.07 3.84 12.00
N LYS A 171 8.77 4.26 13.06
CA LYS A 171 9.59 3.37 13.91
C LYS A 171 8.82 2.69 15.05
N LYS A 172 7.55 3.08 15.29
CA LYS A 172 6.73 2.58 16.42
C LYS A 172 5.52 1.76 15.96
N GLY A 173 5.22 1.73 14.63
CA GLY A 173 3.99 1.18 14.12
C GLY A 173 3.71 -0.26 14.55
N GLU A 174 4.65 -1.17 14.32
CA GLU A 174 4.51 -2.58 14.70
C GLU A 174 4.42 -2.77 16.20
N LYS A 175 5.35 -2.17 16.96
CA LYS A 175 5.33 -2.26 18.42
C LYS A 175 4.06 -1.66 19.00
N TYR A 176 3.63 -0.50 18.49
CA TYR A 176 2.40 0.15 18.94
C TYR A 176 1.18 -0.72 18.66
N PHE A 177 1.10 -1.36 17.49
CA PHE A 177 0.03 -2.30 17.19
C PHE A 177 0.02 -3.50 18.14
N LEU A 178 1.17 -4.12 18.38
CA LEU A 178 1.28 -5.27 19.27
C LEU A 178 0.91 -4.93 20.72
N ASP A 179 1.27 -3.73 21.17
CA ASP A 179 0.93 -3.22 22.50
C ASP A 179 -0.58 -2.89 22.62
N GLU A 180 -1.21 -2.38 21.55
CA GLU A 180 -2.59 -1.88 21.56
C GLU A 180 -3.61 -2.85 20.93
N LYS A 181 -3.20 -3.99 20.37
CA LYS A 181 -4.15 -4.92 19.70
C LYS A 181 -5.30 -5.36 20.59
N THR A 182 -5.04 -5.54 21.89
CA THR A 182 -6.06 -5.91 22.88
C THR A 182 -7.05 -4.77 23.18
N SER A 183 -6.65 -3.52 22.91
CA SER A 183 -7.53 -2.36 23.05
C SER A 183 -8.66 -2.36 22.03
N PHE A 184 -8.52 -3.05 20.90
CA PHE A 184 -9.60 -3.22 19.94
C PHE A 184 -10.70 -4.18 20.39
N ASP A 185 -10.43 -5.04 21.38
CA ASP A 185 -11.38 -6.04 21.87
C ASP A 185 -12.48 -5.44 22.75
N SER A 186 -12.26 -4.25 23.29
CA SER A 186 -13.23 -3.54 24.15
C SER A 186 -13.67 -2.21 23.53
N GLN A 187 -14.91 -1.80 23.85
CA GLN A 187 -15.43 -0.51 23.39
C GLN A 187 -14.63 0.66 23.96
N ASP A 188 -14.30 0.61 25.26
CA ASP A 188 -13.50 1.65 25.93
C ASP A 188 -12.09 1.74 25.35
N GLY A 189 -11.48 0.61 24.98
CA GLY A 189 -10.19 0.58 24.31
C GLY A 189 -10.24 1.21 22.92
N ARG A 190 -11.27 0.89 22.13
CA ARG A 190 -11.46 1.50 20.77
C ARG A 190 -11.57 3.02 20.86
N ILE A 191 -12.33 3.56 21.81
CA ILE A 191 -12.48 5.02 22.02
C ILE A 191 -11.13 5.68 22.30
N LYS A 192 -10.20 5.00 22.94
CA LYS A 192 -8.88 5.56 23.31
C LYS A 192 -7.90 5.62 22.15
N ILE A 193 -7.97 4.67 21.22
CA ILE A 193 -6.94 4.49 20.19
C ILE A 193 -7.40 4.84 18.79
N VAL A 194 -8.70 4.73 18.48
CA VAL A 194 -9.23 5.05 17.16
C VAL A 194 -9.31 6.56 16.98
N ASP A 195 -8.93 7.03 15.79
CA ASP A 195 -9.02 8.44 15.40
C ASP A 195 -10.44 8.99 15.66
N PRO A 196 -10.58 10.14 16.36
CA PRO A 196 -11.86 10.76 16.63
C PRO A 196 -12.72 11.00 15.37
N VAL A 197 -12.11 11.31 14.22
CA VAL A 197 -12.82 11.48 12.95
C VAL A 197 -13.44 10.16 12.50
N VAL A 198 -12.72 9.05 12.68
CA VAL A 198 -13.26 7.72 12.38
C VAL A 198 -14.41 7.40 13.33
N LEU A 199 -14.23 7.57 14.64
CA LEU A 199 -15.27 7.29 15.65
C LEU A 199 -16.57 8.07 15.43
N THR A 200 -16.48 9.33 14.96
CA THR A 200 -17.64 10.19 14.74
C THR A 200 -18.32 9.99 13.38
N THR A 201 -17.63 9.33 12.42
CA THR A 201 -18.15 9.17 11.05
C THR A 201 -18.37 7.71 10.64
N CYS A 202 -17.95 6.73 11.46
CA CYS A 202 -18.16 5.31 11.15
C CYS A 202 -19.43 4.76 11.78
N CYS A 203 -20.05 3.78 11.15
CA CYS A 203 -21.00 2.91 11.83
C CYS A 203 -20.25 1.77 12.53
N PRO A 204 -20.77 1.25 13.67
CA PRO A 204 -20.07 0.25 14.49
C PRO A 204 -19.73 -1.04 13.75
N GLU A 205 -20.59 -1.46 12.83
CA GLU A 205 -20.41 -2.69 12.06
C GLU A 205 -19.26 -2.55 11.05
N SER A 206 -19.21 -1.45 10.27
CA SER A 206 -18.12 -1.15 9.34
C SER A 206 -16.77 -1.08 10.05
N LEU A 207 -16.73 -0.41 11.22
CA LEU A 207 -15.52 -0.33 12.05
C LEU A 207 -15.07 -1.73 12.51
N SER A 208 -15.99 -2.58 12.95
CA SER A 208 -15.69 -3.93 13.43
C SER A 208 -15.10 -4.80 12.32
N ILE A 209 -15.64 -4.72 11.10
CA ILE A 209 -15.11 -5.44 9.93
C ILE A 209 -13.68 -4.98 9.63
N ALA A 210 -13.43 -3.67 9.61
CA ALA A 210 -12.12 -3.12 9.34
C ALA A 210 -11.09 -3.50 10.41
N ILE A 211 -11.43 -3.48 11.69
CA ILE A 211 -10.58 -3.95 12.79
C ILE A 211 -10.25 -5.44 12.60
N SER A 212 -11.24 -6.27 12.29
CA SER A 212 -11.05 -7.71 12.09
C SER A 212 -10.05 -8.01 10.98
N ILE A 213 -10.20 -7.38 9.81
CA ILE A 213 -9.26 -7.64 8.69
C ILE A 213 -7.87 -7.06 8.99
N THR A 214 -7.78 -5.90 9.65
CA THR A 214 -6.50 -5.32 10.08
C THR A 214 -5.74 -6.29 10.99
N THR A 215 -6.40 -6.81 12.00
CA THR A 215 -5.81 -7.77 12.94
C THR A 215 -5.32 -9.04 12.23
N LYS A 216 -6.09 -9.58 11.29
CA LYS A 216 -5.69 -10.74 10.49
C LYS A 216 -4.44 -10.49 9.63
N CYS A 217 -4.33 -9.29 9.04
CA CYS A 217 -3.16 -8.93 8.20
C CYS A 217 -1.87 -8.80 9.01
N ILE A 218 -1.95 -8.29 10.24
CA ILE A 218 -0.75 -7.98 11.07
C ILE A 218 -0.42 -9.10 12.06
N SER A 219 -1.32 -10.07 12.28
CA SER A 219 -1.12 -11.10 13.30
C SER A 219 -0.03 -12.09 12.90
N PRO A 220 1.09 -12.18 13.66
CA PRO A 220 2.14 -13.17 13.40
C PRO A 220 1.72 -14.60 13.73
N GLU A 221 0.62 -14.78 14.47
CA GLU A 221 0.11 -16.07 14.93
C GLU A 221 -0.85 -16.72 13.92
N SER A 222 -1.19 -16.01 12.84
CA SER A 222 -2.04 -16.56 11.78
C SER A 222 -1.27 -17.62 11.01
N SER A 223 -1.77 -18.86 11.03
CA SER A 223 -1.20 -19.97 10.25
C SER A 223 -1.27 -19.74 8.74
N ALA A 224 -2.08 -18.79 8.29
CA ALA A 224 -2.14 -18.28 6.94
C ALA A 224 -2.66 -16.81 6.96
N PRO A 225 -1.88 -15.81 6.51
CA PRO A 225 -2.39 -14.46 6.31
C PRO A 225 -3.50 -14.46 5.25
N PRO A 226 -4.45 -13.48 5.30
CA PRO A 226 -5.50 -13.37 4.30
C PRO A 226 -4.91 -13.10 2.92
N SER A 227 -5.60 -13.52 1.86
CA SER A 227 -5.26 -13.10 0.50
C SER A 227 -5.65 -11.62 0.28
N PHE A 228 -5.05 -10.96 -0.73
CA PHE A 228 -5.51 -9.61 -1.11
C PHE A 228 -6.95 -9.60 -1.65
N GLU A 229 -7.44 -10.72 -2.17
CA GLU A 229 -8.84 -10.88 -2.53
C GLU A 229 -9.75 -10.85 -1.29
N ASP A 230 -9.38 -11.56 -0.22
CA ASP A 230 -10.10 -11.52 1.07
C ASP A 230 -10.07 -10.12 1.68
N VAL A 231 -8.91 -9.44 1.64
CA VAL A 231 -8.76 -8.07 2.13
C VAL A 231 -9.70 -7.14 1.36
N LEU A 232 -9.67 -7.20 0.03
CA LEU A 232 -10.51 -6.37 -0.83
C LEU A 232 -12.00 -6.61 -0.58
N TRP A 233 -12.40 -7.89 -0.47
CA TRP A 233 -13.78 -8.26 -0.19
C TRP A 233 -14.27 -7.69 1.15
N ASN A 234 -13.49 -7.83 2.22
CA ASN A 234 -13.84 -7.28 3.54
C ASN A 234 -13.94 -5.75 3.53
N LEU A 235 -13.04 -5.04 2.83
CA LEU A 235 -13.11 -3.60 2.71
C LEU A 235 -14.33 -3.12 1.91
N GLN A 236 -14.67 -3.81 0.82
CA GLN A 236 -15.86 -3.52 0.04
C GLN A 236 -17.14 -3.75 0.85
N TYR A 237 -17.18 -4.81 1.64
CA TYR A 237 -18.31 -5.09 2.53
C TYR A 237 -18.43 -4.02 3.62
N ALA A 238 -17.31 -3.61 4.26
CA ALA A 238 -17.30 -2.51 5.23
C ALA A 238 -17.81 -1.20 4.63
N ALA A 239 -17.41 -0.89 3.38
CA ALA A 239 -17.86 0.30 2.67
C ALA A 239 -19.37 0.24 2.32
N GLN A 240 -19.89 -0.92 1.94
CA GLN A 240 -21.30 -1.10 1.66
C GLN A 240 -22.15 -0.91 2.92
N VAL A 241 -21.75 -1.49 4.04
CA VAL A 241 -22.41 -1.33 5.34
C VAL A 241 -22.40 0.14 5.78
N GLN A 242 -21.26 0.83 5.62
CA GLN A 242 -21.15 2.26 5.92
C GLN A 242 -22.11 3.09 5.06
N ALA A 243 -22.13 2.85 3.74
CA ALA A 243 -23.00 3.59 2.83
C ALA A 243 -24.49 3.40 3.15
N THR A 244 -24.89 2.22 3.59
CA THR A 244 -26.27 1.95 4.02
C THR A 244 -26.62 2.76 5.27
N ALA A 245 -25.74 2.77 6.29
CA ALA A 245 -25.93 3.54 7.51
C ALA A 245 -25.98 5.06 7.24
N ASP A 246 -25.10 5.57 6.34
CA ASP A 246 -25.11 6.98 5.93
C ASP A 246 -26.41 7.40 5.21
N ALA A 247 -27.00 6.47 4.44
CA ALA A 247 -28.28 6.71 3.74
C ALA A 247 -29.47 6.75 4.71
N GLU A 248 -29.49 5.87 5.70
CA GLU A 248 -30.53 5.84 6.75
C GLU A 248 -30.51 7.12 7.59
N GLN A 249 -29.34 7.60 8.00
CA GLN A 249 -29.21 8.85 8.78
C GLN A 249 -29.71 10.08 8.00
N LYS A 250 -29.57 10.10 6.67
CA LYS A 250 -30.06 11.18 5.81
C LYS A 250 -31.57 11.15 5.61
N SER A 251 -32.21 10.01 5.75
CA SER A 251 -33.67 9.87 5.63
C SER A 251 -34.41 10.29 6.88
N ASP A 252 -33.74 10.27 8.04
CA ASP A 252 -34.31 10.61 9.35
C ASP A 252 -34.06 12.08 9.77
N SER A 253 -33.33 12.85 8.96
CA SER A 253 -33.01 14.27 9.17
C SER A 253 -33.74 15.17 8.17
#